data_81e62662c0ae8ea909ac8b8189c6228e
#
_entry.id   81e62662c0ae8ea909ac8b8189c6228e
#
_cell.length_a   1.000
_cell.length_b   1.000
_cell.length_c   1.000
_cell.angle_alpha   90.00
_cell.angle_beta   90.00
_cell.angle_gamma   90.00
#
_symmetry.space_group_name_H-M   'P 1'
#
loop_
_entity.id
_entity.type
_entity.pdbx_description
1 polymer ?
#
loop_
_entity_poly.entity_id
_entity_poly.type
_entity_poly.pdbx_seq_one_letter_code
_entity_poly.pdbx_strand_id
1 'polypeptide(L)'
;RIADMLLSPGGQFDYDGLALTYPDIRLVYWAGGNPFHHHQDLNRLVEAFRQPECVIVNEIWWTATARHADIVFPITTVLERNDLMVTKWEPMATPMHKAIEPIGESRNDYDVFSELATRLGFREAFTEGRSEEEWLRHLWNQARQRAGEANFELPDFDVFWKEGPKDVLKAQDKKILLETFRNDPQKN
;
A
#
# COMPACT_ATOMS: atom_id res chain seq x y z
N ARG A 1 13.13 12.27 -7.84
CA ARG A 1 14.19 11.22 -7.71
C ARG A 1 13.90 9.95 -8.54
N ILE A 2 12.64 9.55 -8.77
CA ILE A 2 12.35 8.35 -9.61
C ILE A 2 12.92 8.56 -11.02
N ALA A 3 12.64 9.71 -11.64
CA ALA A 3 13.17 10.00 -12.96
C ALA A 3 14.71 10.07 -12.98
N ASP A 4 15.34 10.63 -11.94
CA ASP A 4 16.81 10.66 -11.84
C ASP A 4 17.41 9.26 -11.78
N MET A 5 16.81 8.38 -10.94
CA MET A 5 17.26 7.00 -10.79
C MET A 5 17.19 6.23 -12.11
N LEU A 6 16.08 6.34 -12.82
CA LEU A 6 15.88 5.61 -14.09
C LEU A 6 16.74 6.18 -15.23
N LEU A 7 16.97 7.51 -15.27
CA LEU A 7 17.75 8.17 -16.33
C LEU A 7 19.25 8.16 -16.12
N SER A 8 19.73 7.89 -14.90
CA SER A 8 21.14 8.00 -14.55
C SER A 8 21.63 6.81 -13.72
N PRO A 9 21.56 5.57 -14.22
CA PRO A 9 22.14 4.42 -13.54
C PRO A 9 23.61 4.66 -13.21
N GLY A 10 24.06 4.29 -12.01
CA GLY A 10 25.42 4.53 -11.52
C GLY A 10 25.70 5.97 -11.04
N GLY A 11 24.75 6.88 -11.21
CA GLY A 11 24.87 8.26 -10.73
C GLY A 11 24.88 8.34 -9.19
N GLN A 12 25.69 9.26 -8.65
CA GLN A 12 25.76 9.50 -7.20
C GLN A 12 24.67 10.48 -6.77
N PHE A 13 24.10 10.27 -5.60
CA PHE A 13 23.14 11.19 -4.99
C PHE A 13 23.27 11.20 -3.47
N ASP A 14 22.94 12.33 -2.86
CA ASP A 14 22.81 12.45 -1.42
C ASP A 14 21.40 12.09 -0.94
N TYR A 15 21.32 11.24 0.09
CA TYR A 15 20.09 10.92 0.78
C TYR A 15 20.34 10.99 2.29
N ASP A 16 19.84 12.02 2.91
CA ASP A 16 19.97 12.27 4.34
C ASP A 16 21.43 12.20 4.84
N GLY A 17 22.36 12.78 4.06
CA GLY A 17 23.78 12.79 4.37
C GLY A 17 24.53 11.51 3.96
N LEU A 18 23.86 10.56 3.34
CA LEU A 18 24.46 9.32 2.80
C LEU A 18 24.71 9.47 1.30
N ALA A 19 25.95 9.26 0.88
CA ALA A 19 26.27 9.17 -0.54
C ALA A 19 25.87 7.80 -1.08
N LEU A 20 24.82 7.77 -1.88
CA LEU A 20 24.29 6.56 -2.49
C LEU A 20 24.45 6.59 -4.02
N THR A 21 24.35 5.40 -4.62
CA THR A 21 24.44 5.23 -6.07
C THR A 21 23.12 4.69 -6.61
N TYR A 22 22.61 5.26 -7.68
CA TYR A 22 21.43 4.74 -8.36
C TYR A 22 21.71 3.37 -8.96
N PRO A 23 20.86 2.35 -8.68
CA PRO A 23 20.99 1.05 -9.33
C PRO A 23 20.60 1.13 -10.81
N ASP A 24 21.02 0.13 -11.59
CA ASP A 24 20.51 -0.11 -12.93
C ASP A 24 19.17 -0.84 -12.86
N ILE A 25 18.07 -0.11 -13.01
CA ILE A 25 16.70 -0.63 -12.92
C ILE A 25 16.25 -1.10 -14.31
N ARG A 26 16.09 -2.41 -14.44
CA ARG A 26 15.62 -3.05 -15.69
C ARG A 26 14.14 -3.39 -15.68
N LEU A 27 13.55 -3.58 -14.49
CA LEU A 27 12.14 -3.87 -14.29
C LEU A 27 11.55 -2.91 -13.28
N VAL A 28 10.42 -2.30 -13.62
CA VAL A 28 9.57 -1.57 -12.69
C VAL A 28 8.26 -2.33 -12.53
N TYR A 29 7.92 -2.72 -11.30
CA TYR A 29 6.60 -3.25 -10.98
C TYR A 29 5.89 -2.24 -10.07
N TRP A 30 4.81 -1.64 -10.56
CA TRP A 30 4.07 -0.62 -9.84
C TRP A 30 2.72 -1.16 -9.35
N ALA A 31 2.58 -1.32 -8.05
CA ALA A 31 1.35 -1.73 -7.39
C ALA A 31 0.95 -0.66 -6.37
N GLY A 32 -0.21 -0.05 -6.58
CA GLY A 32 -0.71 1.04 -5.74
C GLY A 32 -0.12 2.41 -6.04
N GLY A 33 -0.96 3.43 -5.97
CA GLY A 33 -0.60 4.80 -6.30
C GLY A 33 -0.44 5.06 -7.80
N ASN A 34 -0.27 6.32 -8.16
CA ASN A 34 -0.15 6.73 -9.57
C ASN A 34 0.95 7.79 -9.70
N PRO A 35 2.18 7.41 -10.08
CA PRO A 35 3.32 8.33 -10.14
C PRO A 35 3.08 9.49 -11.10
N PHE A 36 2.36 9.28 -12.19
CA PHE A 36 2.02 10.34 -13.14
C PHE A 36 0.99 11.36 -12.62
N HIS A 37 0.44 11.15 -11.41
CA HIS A 37 -0.39 12.13 -10.70
C HIS A 37 0.33 12.79 -9.53
N HIS A 38 1.35 12.13 -8.98
CA HIS A 38 2.00 12.57 -7.74
C HIS A 38 3.37 13.20 -7.94
N HIS A 39 4.03 12.95 -9.05
CA HIS A 39 5.37 13.48 -9.31
C HIS A 39 5.33 14.75 -10.16
N GLN A 40 6.32 15.60 -9.92
CA GLN A 40 6.61 16.78 -10.73
C GLN A 40 7.37 16.38 -11.99
N ASP A 41 7.42 17.29 -12.97
CA ASP A 41 8.12 17.10 -14.24
C ASP A 41 7.71 15.79 -14.94
N LEU A 42 6.45 15.74 -15.33
CA LEU A 42 5.88 14.56 -15.98
C LEU A 42 6.51 14.25 -17.33
N ASN A 43 6.99 15.25 -18.06
CA ASN A 43 7.68 15.03 -19.33
C ASN A 43 8.97 14.22 -19.11
N ARG A 44 9.73 14.59 -18.10
CA ARG A 44 10.94 13.85 -17.73
C ARG A 44 10.61 12.46 -17.17
N LEU A 45 9.48 12.31 -16.47
CA LEU A 45 9.03 11.01 -15.99
C LEU A 45 8.64 10.08 -17.14
N VAL A 46 7.99 10.58 -18.20
CA VAL A 46 7.70 9.82 -19.43
C VAL A 46 8.98 9.25 -20.04
N GLU A 47 10.04 10.08 -20.14
CA GLU A 47 11.34 9.63 -20.67
C GLU A 47 12.00 8.59 -19.76
N ALA A 48 11.90 8.79 -18.45
CA ALA A 48 12.43 7.87 -17.47
C ALA A 48 11.75 6.48 -17.51
N PHE A 49 10.44 6.43 -17.69
CA PHE A 49 9.69 5.17 -17.79
C PHE A 49 9.94 4.40 -19.09
N ARG A 50 10.64 4.98 -20.06
CA ARG A 50 11.10 4.29 -21.28
C ARG A 50 12.44 3.59 -21.12
N GLN A 51 13.15 3.80 -20.00
CA GLN A 51 14.48 3.22 -19.78
C GLN A 51 14.45 1.76 -19.32
N PRO A 52 13.56 1.35 -18.38
CA PRO A 52 13.46 -0.05 -17.99
C PRO A 52 13.07 -0.94 -19.19
N GLU A 53 13.55 -2.19 -19.16
CA GLU A 53 13.18 -3.19 -20.18
C GLU A 53 11.70 -3.58 -20.11
N CYS A 54 11.10 -3.45 -18.92
CA CYS A 54 9.69 -3.75 -18.70
C CYS A 54 9.12 -2.93 -17.55
N VAL A 55 7.93 -2.40 -17.77
CA VAL A 55 7.11 -1.72 -16.75
C VAL A 55 5.80 -2.49 -16.60
N ILE A 56 5.57 -3.02 -15.39
CA ILE A 56 4.33 -3.74 -15.03
C ILE A 56 3.54 -2.88 -14.06
N VAL A 57 2.23 -2.81 -14.24
CA VAL A 57 1.35 -2.02 -13.37
C VAL A 57 0.13 -2.85 -12.97
N ASN A 58 -0.20 -2.88 -11.68
CA ASN A 58 -1.49 -3.29 -11.19
C ASN A 58 -2.40 -2.06 -11.12
N GLU A 59 -3.54 -2.06 -11.83
CA GLU A 59 -4.38 -0.87 -11.89
C GLU A 59 -5.86 -1.22 -12.08
N ILE A 60 -6.72 -0.40 -11.49
CA ILE A 60 -8.17 -0.52 -11.60
C ILE A 60 -8.76 0.29 -12.76
N TRP A 61 -8.02 1.27 -13.26
CA TRP A 61 -8.44 2.19 -14.33
C TRP A 61 -7.32 2.39 -15.37
N TRP A 62 -7.67 2.86 -16.55
CA TRP A 62 -6.68 3.32 -17.53
C TRP A 62 -6.09 4.68 -17.12
N THR A 63 -5.38 4.71 -16.01
CA THR A 63 -4.65 5.89 -15.54
C THR A 63 -3.50 6.28 -16.46
N ALA A 64 -2.93 7.45 -16.22
CA ALA A 64 -1.72 7.86 -16.96
C ALA A 64 -0.57 6.85 -16.71
N THR A 65 -0.43 6.29 -15.51
CA THR A 65 0.58 5.27 -15.21
C THR A 65 0.35 4.01 -16.02
N ALA A 66 -0.89 3.49 -16.06
CA ALA A 66 -1.22 2.30 -16.84
C ALA A 66 -0.92 2.48 -18.34
N ARG A 67 -1.13 3.70 -18.86
CA ARG A 67 -0.85 4.02 -20.29
C ARG A 67 0.64 4.09 -20.63
N HIS A 68 1.51 4.12 -19.65
CA HIS A 68 2.97 4.11 -19.81
C HIS A 68 3.60 2.78 -19.39
N ALA A 69 2.78 1.75 -19.13
CA ALA A 69 3.24 0.41 -18.82
C ALA A 69 3.26 -0.48 -20.06
N ASP A 70 4.12 -1.51 -20.03
CA ASP A 70 4.16 -2.56 -21.03
C ASP A 70 3.14 -3.66 -20.73
N ILE A 71 2.91 -3.92 -19.44
CA ILE A 71 1.94 -4.91 -18.95
C ILE A 71 1.06 -4.27 -17.88
N VAL A 72 -0.26 -4.40 -18.05
CA VAL A 72 -1.23 -3.94 -17.06
C VAL A 72 -2.03 -5.15 -16.58
N PHE A 73 -1.98 -5.41 -15.27
CA PHE A 73 -2.86 -6.38 -14.63
C PHE A 73 -4.12 -5.65 -14.12
N PRO A 74 -5.31 -6.01 -14.60
CA PRO A 74 -6.54 -5.46 -14.06
C PRO A 74 -6.76 -6.01 -12.64
N ILE A 75 -6.89 -5.13 -11.68
CA ILE A 75 -7.10 -5.50 -10.29
C ILE A 75 -8.46 -5.04 -9.78
N THR A 76 -8.95 -5.71 -8.75
CA THR A 76 -10.23 -5.42 -8.12
C THR A 76 -10.21 -4.07 -7.39
N THR A 77 -11.32 -3.36 -7.45
CA THR A 77 -11.62 -2.25 -6.55
C THR A 77 -11.98 -2.76 -5.15
N VAL A 78 -12.07 -1.86 -4.20
CA VAL A 78 -12.51 -2.17 -2.82
C VAL A 78 -13.96 -2.70 -2.76
N LEU A 79 -14.79 -2.48 -3.78
CA LEU A 79 -16.14 -3.01 -3.85
C LEU A 79 -16.18 -4.49 -4.27
N GLU A 80 -15.13 -4.97 -4.89
CA GLU A 80 -15.04 -6.29 -5.51
C GLU A 80 -14.32 -7.33 -4.63
N ARG A 81 -13.87 -6.94 -3.45
CA ARG A 81 -13.18 -7.83 -2.50
C ARG A 81 -13.55 -7.52 -1.05
N ASN A 82 -13.25 -8.44 -0.16
CA ASN A 82 -13.26 -8.19 1.27
C ASN A 82 -11.97 -7.49 1.68
N ASP A 83 -12.03 -6.56 2.64
CA ASP A 83 -10.85 -5.84 3.12
C ASP A 83 -11.08 -5.28 4.53
N LEU A 84 -10.05 -4.67 5.11
CA LEU A 84 -10.09 -3.91 6.35
C LEU A 84 -9.65 -2.48 6.09
N MET A 85 -10.46 -1.49 6.42
CA MET A 85 -10.03 -0.10 6.42
C MET A 85 -9.55 0.29 7.82
N VAL A 86 -8.26 0.62 7.90
CA VAL A 86 -7.64 1.18 9.12
C VAL A 86 -6.70 2.29 8.67
N THR A 87 -6.81 3.46 9.29
CA THR A 87 -5.90 4.57 9.01
C THR A 87 -5.20 5.02 10.29
N LYS A 88 -4.03 5.62 10.16
CA LYS A 88 -3.33 6.19 11.31
C LYS A 88 -3.95 7.50 11.83
N TRP A 89 -4.90 8.03 11.10
CA TRP A 89 -5.52 9.33 11.39
C TRP A 89 -6.87 9.19 12.10
N GLU A 90 -7.50 8.03 11.98
CA GLU A 90 -8.80 7.74 12.58
C GLU A 90 -8.69 6.58 13.53
N PRO A 91 -9.28 6.70 14.72
CA PRO A 91 -9.22 5.63 15.73
C PRO A 91 -10.17 4.48 15.42
N MET A 92 -10.69 4.36 14.22
CA MET A 92 -11.72 3.40 13.84
C MET A 92 -11.22 2.44 12.76
N ALA A 93 -11.56 1.16 12.94
CA ALA A 93 -11.46 0.14 11.91
C ALA A 93 -12.84 -0.16 11.32
N THR A 94 -12.91 -0.35 10.01
CA THR A 94 -14.15 -0.67 9.31
C THR A 94 -13.97 -1.95 8.51
N PRO A 95 -14.85 -2.96 8.69
CA PRO A 95 -14.88 -4.11 7.79
C PRO A 95 -15.42 -3.66 6.43
N MET A 96 -14.73 -4.01 5.38
CA MET A 96 -15.12 -3.71 4.01
C MET A 96 -15.61 -4.99 3.35
N HIS A 97 -16.93 -5.13 3.26
CA HIS A 97 -17.54 -6.29 2.63
C HIS A 97 -17.54 -6.16 1.11
N LYS A 98 -17.19 -7.23 0.43
CA LYS A 98 -17.38 -7.36 -1.01
C LYS A 98 -18.84 -7.07 -1.36
N ALA A 99 -19.09 -6.09 -2.21
CA ALA A 99 -20.41 -5.63 -2.62
C ALA A 99 -20.81 -6.15 -4.01
N ILE A 100 -19.85 -6.39 -4.89
CA ILE A 100 -20.08 -6.88 -6.26
C ILE A 100 -19.03 -7.93 -6.63
N GLU A 101 -19.33 -8.75 -7.64
CA GLU A 101 -18.34 -9.65 -8.21
C GLU A 101 -17.28 -8.87 -9.01
N PRO A 102 -16.03 -9.38 -9.10
CA PRO A 102 -15.00 -8.79 -9.93
C PRO A 102 -15.47 -8.57 -11.37
N ILE A 103 -15.19 -7.38 -11.92
CA ILE A 103 -15.61 -7.02 -13.27
C ILE A 103 -14.56 -7.50 -14.28
N GLY A 104 -15.04 -8.21 -15.31
CA GLY A 104 -14.19 -8.70 -16.39
C GLY A 104 -13.15 -9.70 -15.90
N GLU A 105 -11.88 -9.43 -16.17
CA GLU A 105 -10.76 -10.27 -15.77
C GLU A 105 -9.99 -9.72 -14.55
N SER A 106 -10.61 -8.76 -13.81
CA SER A 106 -9.96 -8.19 -12.62
C SER A 106 -9.79 -9.23 -11.51
N ARG A 107 -8.64 -9.18 -10.88
CA ARG A 107 -8.25 -10.09 -9.79
C ARG A 107 -7.74 -9.30 -8.59
N ASN A 108 -7.88 -9.87 -7.41
CA ASN A 108 -7.29 -9.26 -6.21
C ASN A 108 -5.76 -9.22 -6.32
N ASP A 109 -5.14 -8.13 -5.87
CA ASP A 109 -3.68 -8.02 -5.79
C ASP A 109 -3.05 -9.22 -5.06
N TYR A 110 -3.69 -9.67 -3.98
CA TYR A 110 -3.22 -10.83 -3.22
C TYR A 110 -3.14 -12.10 -4.10
N ASP A 111 -4.14 -12.33 -4.94
CA ASP A 111 -4.17 -13.48 -5.84
C ASP A 111 -3.12 -13.36 -6.95
N VAL A 112 -2.97 -12.16 -7.52
CA VAL A 112 -1.95 -11.88 -8.55
C VAL A 112 -0.55 -12.15 -7.99
N PHE A 113 -0.23 -11.60 -6.82
CA PHE A 113 1.08 -11.82 -6.20
C PHE A 113 1.28 -13.24 -5.68
N SER A 114 0.22 -13.90 -5.20
CA SER A 114 0.29 -15.32 -4.79
C SER A 114 0.59 -16.24 -5.97
N GLU A 115 0.00 -15.97 -7.15
CA GLU A 115 0.30 -16.73 -8.35
C GLU A 115 1.72 -16.43 -8.85
N LEU A 116 2.15 -15.18 -8.83
CA LEU A 116 3.52 -14.80 -9.16
C LEU A 116 4.52 -15.50 -8.25
N ALA A 117 4.29 -15.48 -6.95
CA ALA A 117 5.11 -16.18 -5.96
C ALA A 117 5.15 -17.70 -6.20
N THR A 118 4.03 -18.29 -6.65
CA THR A 118 3.97 -19.70 -7.02
C THR A 118 4.90 -20.00 -8.20
N ARG A 119 4.85 -19.19 -9.26
CA ARG A 119 5.69 -19.34 -10.45
C ARG A 119 7.18 -19.13 -10.15
N LEU A 120 7.50 -18.29 -9.16
CA LEU A 120 8.85 -18.01 -8.71
C LEU A 120 9.34 -18.97 -7.60
N GLY A 121 8.50 -19.91 -7.14
CA GLY A 121 8.88 -20.95 -6.19
C GLY A 121 8.89 -20.55 -4.71
N PHE A 122 8.26 -19.44 -4.33
CA PHE A 122 8.22 -18.99 -2.93
C PHE A 122 6.81 -18.64 -2.40
N ARG A 123 5.77 -19.30 -2.97
CA ARG A 123 4.38 -19.07 -2.54
C ARG A 123 4.21 -19.15 -1.02
N GLU A 124 4.73 -20.18 -0.40
CA GLU A 124 4.58 -20.41 1.04
C GLU A 124 5.19 -19.26 1.87
N ALA A 125 6.36 -18.78 1.47
CA ALA A 125 7.00 -17.64 2.14
C ALA A 125 6.22 -16.33 1.96
N PHE A 126 5.48 -16.18 0.85
CA PHE A 126 4.66 -15.00 0.60
C PHE A 126 3.30 -15.08 1.32
N THR A 127 2.62 -16.23 1.22
CA THR A 127 1.26 -16.39 1.75
C THR A 127 1.21 -16.84 3.21
N GLU A 128 2.31 -17.41 3.72
CA GLU A 128 2.35 -18.15 4.99
C GLU A 128 1.23 -19.21 5.10
N GLY A 129 0.85 -19.80 3.97
CA GLY A 129 -0.23 -20.77 3.86
C GLY A 129 -1.63 -20.20 4.04
N ARG A 130 -1.79 -18.87 4.13
CA ARG A 130 -3.09 -18.22 4.38
C ARG A 130 -3.79 -17.85 3.07
N SER A 131 -5.11 -17.93 3.10
CA SER A 131 -6.02 -17.28 2.16
C SER A 131 -6.21 -15.80 2.50
N GLU A 132 -6.87 -15.04 1.63
CA GLU A 132 -7.25 -13.64 1.89
C GLU A 132 -8.04 -13.51 3.21
N GLU A 133 -9.08 -14.33 3.39
CA GLU A 133 -9.90 -14.28 4.60
C GLU A 133 -9.08 -14.60 5.87
N GLU A 134 -8.21 -15.59 5.80
CA GLU A 134 -7.33 -15.94 6.92
C GLU A 134 -6.34 -14.82 7.25
N TRP A 135 -5.90 -14.05 6.23
CA TRP A 135 -5.11 -12.84 6.46
C TRP A 135 -5.92 -11.74 7.17
N LEU A 136 -7.16 -11.48 6.75
CA LEU A 136 -8.00 -10.48 7.42
C LEU A 136 -8.23 -10.86 8.89
N ARG A 137 -8.52 -12.13 9.18
CA ARG A 137 -8.64 -12.65 10.55
C ARG A 137 -7.34 -12.52 11.34
N HIS A 138 -6.23 -12.87 10.73
CA HIS A 138 -4.92 -12.77 11.35
C HIS A 138 -4.57 -11.32 11.72
N LEU A 139 -4.73 -10.40 10.81
CA LEU A 139 -4.47 -8.97 11.03
C LEU A 139 -5.36 -8.38 12.13
N TRP A 140 -6.64 -8.74 12.14
CA TRP A 140 -7.54 -8.33 13.21
C TRP A 140 -7.14 -8.90 14.58
N ASN A 141 -6.76 -10.16 14.63
CA ASN A 141 -6.31 -10.79 15.87
C ASN A 141 -5.01 -10.16 16.40
N GLN A 142 -4.09 -9.77 15.53
CA GLN A 142 -2.92 -8.99 15.93
C GLN A 142 -3.32 -7.61 16.51
N ALA A 143 -4.29 -6.94 15.88
CA ALA A 143 -4.81 -5.67 16.40
C ALA A 143 -5.44 -5.85 17.79
N ARG A 144 -6.22 -6.92 17.99
CA ARG A 144 -6.80 -7.28 19.30
C ARG A 144 -5.74 -7.50 20.37
N GLN A 145 -4.69 -8.25 20.05
CA GLN A 145 -3.60 -8.50 20.99
C GLN A 145 -2.94 -7.18 21.42
N ARG A 146 -2.59 -6.31 20.47
CA ARG A 146 -1.98 -5.00 20.76
C ARG A 146 -2.92 -4.08 21.57
N ALA A 147 -4.21 -4.12 21.28
CA ALA A 147 -5.21 -3.38 22.04
C ALA A 147 -5.29 -3.88 23.49
N GLY A 148 -5.27 -5.20 23.70
CA GLY A 148 -5.24 -5.82 25.04
C GLY A 148 -4.02 -5.41 25.86
N GLU A 149 -2.84 -5.36 25.25
CA GLU A 149 -1.61 -4.85 25.86
C GLU A 149 -1.74 -3.37 26.29
N ALA A 150 -2.56 -2.60 25.59
CA ALA A 150 -2.91 -1.22 25.93
C ALA A 150 -4.13 -1.08 26.87
N ASN A 151 -4.61 -2.17 27.47
CA ASN A 151 -5.84 -2.24 28.27
C ASN A 151 -7.08 -1.69 27.51
N PHE A 152 -7.21 -2.07 26.24
CA PHE A 152 -8.34 -1.78 25.40
C PHE A 152 -8.85 -3.07 24.76
N GLU A 153 -10.13 -3.38 24.94
CA GLU A 153 -10.72 -4.62 24.42
C GLU A 153 -11.35 -4.39 23.05
N LEU A 154 -10.99 -5.26 22.09
CA LEU A 154 -11.63 -5.36 20.80
C LEU A 154 -12.40 -6.69 20.71
N PRO A 155 -13.58 -6.71 20.05
CA PRO A 155 -14.34 -7.93 19.83
C PRO A 155 -13.56 -8.92 18.97
N ASP A 156 -13.99 -10.17 18.94
CA ASP A 156 -13.44 -11.12 17.98
C ASP A 156 -13.80 -10.75 16.53
N PHE A 157 -13.13 -11.39 15.57
CA PHE A 157 -13.27 -11.04 14.16
C PHE A 157 -14.72 -11.18 13.66
N ASP A 158 -15.42 -12.24 14.04
CA ASP A 158 -16.76 -12.50 13.52
C ASP A 158 -17.78 -11.48 14.03
N VAL A 159 -17.65 -11.05 15.28
CA VAL A 159 -18.46 -9.96 15.84
C VAL A 159 -18.15 -8.64 15.15
N PHE A 160 -16.86 -8.29 15.02
CA PHE A 160 -16.44 -7.08 14.30
C PHE A 160 -16.95 -7.09 12.86
N TRP A 161 -16.75 -8.21 12.16
CA TRP A 161 -17.14 -8.34 10.75
C TRP A 161 -18.66 -8.18 10.56
N LYS A 162 -19.45 -8.69 11.48
CA LYS A 162 -20.93 -8.61 11.43
C LYS A 162 -21.48 -7.27 11.88
N GLU A 163 -20.94 -6.70 12.95
CA GLU A 163 -21.50 -5.50 13.59
C GLU A 163 -21.04 -4.19 12.96
N GLY A 164 -19.95 -4.22 12.20
CA GLY A 164 -19.43 -3.03 11.50
C GLY A 164 -18.34 -2.29 12.29
N PRO A 165 -18.15 -0.98 12.00
CA PRO A 165 -17.00 -0.21 12.47
C PRO A 165 -16.82 -0.24 13.99
N LYS A 166 -15.56 -0.30 14.43
CA LYS A 166 -15.17 -0.30 15.85
C LYS A 166 -14.01 0.66 16.08
N ASP A 167 -14.04 1.36 17.21
CA ASP A 167 -12.88 2.11 17.67
C ASP A 167 -11.77 1.13 18.03
N VAL A 168 -10.58 1.37 17.48
CA VAL A 168 -9.38 0.53 17.70
C VAL A 168 -8.33 1.22 18.57
N LEU A 169 -8.56 2.47 18.92
CA LEU A 169 -7.74 3.26 19.82
C LEU A 169 -8.62 3.92 20.89
N LYS A 170 -8.09 4.03 22.11
CA LYS A 170 -8.72 4.91 23.11
C LYS A 170 -8.75 6.32 22.57
N ALA A 171 -9.84 7.04 22.85
CA ALA A 171 -9.90 8.48 22.61
C ALA A 171 -8.67 9.11 23.28
N GLN A 172 -7.81 9.70 22.46
CA GLN A 172 -6.66 10.45 22.98
C GLN A 172 -7.09 11.87 23.29
N ASP A 173 -6.48 12.46 24.32
CA ASP A 173 -6.62 13.89 24.56
C ASP A 173 -6.28 14.67 23.29
N LYS A 174 -7.00 15.76 23.07
CA LYS A 174 -6.77 16.63 21.91
C LYS A 174 -5.29 16.98 21.80
N LYS A 175 -4.60 16.41 20.81
CA LYS A 175 -3.25 16.86 20.46
C LYS A 175 -3.36 18.18 19.70
N ILE A 176 -2.80 19.21 20.27
CA ILE A 176 -2.65 20.50 19.57
C ILE A 176 -1.46 20.35 18.63
N LEU A 177 -1.71 20.53 17.34
CA LEU A 177 -0.64 20.48 16.34
C LEU A 177 0.40 21.56 16.62
N LEU A 178 1.68 21.16 16.63
CA LEU A 178 2.82 22.04 16.91
C LEU A 178 2.71 22.76 18.28
N GLU A 179 2.16 22.10 19.31
CA GLU A 179 1.98 22.70 20.64
C GLU A 179 3.29 23.20 21.23
N THR A 180 4.36 22.41 21.13
CA THR A 180 5.70 22.79 21.60
C THR A 180 6.18 24.05 20.89
N PHE A 181 6.05 24.13 19.57
CA PHE A 181 6.42 25.30 18.79
C PHE A 181 5.56 26.53 19.12
N ARG A 182 4.25 26.33 19.34
CA ARG A 182 3.34 27.42 19.71
C ARG A 182 3.67 28.03 21.09
N ASN A 183 4.09 27.17 22.01
CA ASN A 183 4.41 27.62 23.39
C ASN A 183 5.83 28.18 23.50
N ASP A 184 6.76 27.69 22.70
CA ASP A 184 8.14 28.16 22.67
C ASP A 184 8.74 28.00 21.26
N PRO A 185 8.55 29.01 20.37
CA PRO A 185 9.05 28.96 18.99
C PRO A 185 10.59 28.88 18.88
N GLN A 186 11.31 29.20 19.97
CA GLN A 186 12.79 29.14 19.93
C GLN A 186 13.35 27.77 20.32
N LYS A 187 12.51 26.84 20.72
CA LYS A 187 12.90 25.53 21.23
C LYS A 187 12.96 24.43 20.15
N ASN A 188 12.77 24.79 18.89
CA ASN A 188 12.85 23.88 17.73
C ASN A 188 13.98 24.26 16.80
#